data_953c8fdcf48ea0a32804bb8ba92c8fb0
#
_entry.id   953c8fdcf48ea0a32804bb8ba92c8fb0
#
_cell.length_a   1.000
_cell.length_b   1.000
_cell.length_c   1.000
_cell.angle_alpha   90.00
_cell.angle_beta   90.00
_cell.angle_gamma   90.00
#
_symmetry.space_group_name_H-M   'P 1'
#
loop_
_entity.id
_entity.type
_entity.pdbx_description
1 polymer ?
#
loop_
_entity_poly.entity_id
_entity_poly.type
_entity_poly.pdbx_seq_one_letter_code
_entity_poly.pdbx_strand_id
1 'polypeptide(L)'
;MIYRGINFISIPTTLLASADAAISCKNALNLSGAKNLIGTYALPKKIFIETEYVYNFLDTRYFWDGFAEIIKHAIGHSRKLYNHLVNNNSTYIKKKYINKLNKKEKEEFLKDISEILLMTIQSKTELFNEKNNELQPLYHFGHTIGHALEIASKHKCFHGEAISIGMLVATELSISRNRLNKRILKDLLFLIEKFNLPKVISKKIFNQKLFKSAIKKDKRYFDGNNHF
;
A
#
# COMPACT_ATOMS: atom_id res chain seq x y z
N MET A 1 13.46 18.32 -12.91
CA MET A 1 14.09 19.01 -11.75
C MET A 1 14.37 20.45 -12.15
N ILE A 2 13.32 21.22 -12.13
CA ILE A 2 13.34 22.64 -12.47
C ILE A 2 13.87 23.40 -11.25
N TYR A 3 14.72 24.37 -11.45
CA TYR A 3 15.34 25.21 -10.42
C TYR A 3 16.05 24.46 -9.27
N ARG A 4 16.55 23.24 -9.50
CA ARG A 4 17.25 22.41 -8.49
C ARG A 4 16.41 22.09 -7.25
N GLY A 5 15.09 22.07 -7.40
CA GLY A 5 14.12 21.83 -6.36
C GLY A 5 13.40 23.09 -5.88
N ILE A 6 12.15 22.94 -5.53
CA ILE A 6 11.29 23.97 -4.96
C ILE A 6 10.66 23.46 -3.67
N ASN A 7 10.36 24.39 -2.77
CA ASN A 7 9.56 24.05 -1.60
C ASN A 7 8.12 23.78 -2.03
N PHE A 8 7.55 22.68 -1.53
CA PHE A 8 6.15 22.32 -1.83
C PHE A 8 5.39 21.90 -0.58
N ILE A 9 4.07 22.00 -0.67
CA ILE A 9 3.11 21.50 0.32
C ILE A 9 2.33 20.38 -0.36
N SER A 10 2.12 19.27 0.33
CA SER A 10 1.34 18.15 -0.17
C SER A 10 -0.07 18.16 0.39
N ILE A 11 -1.07 18.02 -0.47
CA ILE A 11 -2.49 17.88 -0.10
C ILE A 11 -3.03 16.63 -0.80
N PRO A 12 -2.86 15.44 -0.20
CA PRO A 12 -3.35 14.20 -0.79
C PRO A 12 -4.88 14.15 -0.76
N THR A 13 -5.47 13.64 -1.84
CA THR A 13 -6.93 13.56 -1.99
C THR A 13 -7.47 12.13 -2.02
N THR A 14 -6.60 11.12 -2.06
CA THR A 14 -6.97 9.70 -2.01
C THR A 14 -6.40 9.03 -0.77
N LEU A 15 -7.03 7.93 -0.33
CA LEU A 15 -6.55 7.16 0.82
C LEU A 15 -5.11 6.66 0.61
N LEU A 16 -4.80 6.15 -0.58
CA LEU A 16 -3.45 5.67 -0.92
C LEU A 16 -2.42 6.79 -0.83
N ALA A 17 -2.72 7.96 -1.40
CA ALA A 17 -1.80 9.10 -1.34
C ALA A 17 -1.58 9.58 0.10
N SER A 18 -2.63 9.59 0.92
CA SER A 18 -2.57 9.99 2.34
C SER A 18 -1.79 9.00 3.20
N ALA A 19 -1.93 7.69 2.92
CA ALA A 19 -1.28 6.63 3.69
C ALA A 19 0.18 6.41 3.29
N ASP A 20 0.56 6.69 2.04
CA ASP A 20 1.89 6.35 1.51
C ASP A 20 2.58 7.48 0.76
N ALA A 21 2.08 7.91 -0.39
CA ALA A 21 2.83 8.74 -1.33
C ALA A 21 3.17 10.13 -0.79
N ALA A 22 2.20 10.81 -0.14
CA ALA A 22 2.37 12.16 0.36
C ALA A 22 3.38 12.28 1.52
N ILE A 23 3.54 11.19 2.28
CA ILE A 23 4.46 11.10 3.43
C ILE A 23 5.79 10.42 3.06
N SER A 24 6.03 10.22 1.77
CA SER A 24 7.28 9.68 1.23
C SER A 24 8.20 10.81 0.77
N CYS A 25 9.50 10.63 0.96
CA CYS A 25 10.50 11.52 0.35
C CYS A 25 10.77 11.21 -1.12
N LYS A 26 10.19 10.12 -1.66
CA LYS A 26 10.45 9.65 -3.02
C LYS A 26 9.49 10.31 -4.00
N ASN A 27 10.02 11.17 -4.86
CA ASN A 27 9.26 11.81 -5.94
C ASN A 27 9.84 11.33 -7.27
N ALA A 28 9.07 10.58 -8.06
CA ALA A 28 9.57 9.98 -9.28
C ALA A 28 8.51 9.88 -10.38
N LEU A 29 8.99 9.84 -11.61
CA LEU A 29 8.20 9.67 -12.82
C LEU A 29 8.54 8.34 -13.49
N ASN A 30 7.54 7.72 -14.07
CA ASN A 30 7.69 6.55 -14.93
C ASN A 30 8.13 7.00 -16.31
N LEU A 31 9.11 6.33 -16.91
CA LEU A 31 9.57 6.59 -18.27
C LEU A 31 9.68 5.28 -19.04
N SER A 32 9.09 5.25 -20.25
CA SER A 32 9.26 4.21 -21.28
C SER A 32 9.53 2.78 -20.77
N GLY A 33 8.59 2.24 -20.00
CA GLY A 33 8.64 0.84 -19.53
C GLY A 33 9.47 0.60 -18.27
N ALA A 34 9.97 1.66 -17.62
CA ALA A 34 10.61 1.57 -16.30
C ALA A 34 9.87 2.44 -15.28
N LYS A 35 9.56 1.86 -14.11
CA LYS A 35 8.88 2.55 -13.01
C LYS A 35 9.92 3.34 -12.19
N ASN A 36 9.56 4.60 -11.83
CA ASN A 36 10.36 5.47 -10.97
C ASN A 36 11.80 5.71 -11.48
N LEU A 37 11.99 5.84 -12.79
CA LEU A 37 13.32 5.96 -13.39
C LEU A 37 13.94 7.34 -13.19
N ILE A 38 13.12 8.41 -13.26
CA ILE A 38 13.58 9.78 -13.07
C ILE A 38 12.92 10.32 -11.82
N GLY A 39 13.72 10.75 -10.84
CA GLY A 39 13.16 11.23 -9.60
C GLY A 39 14.15 11.98 -8.72
N THR A 40 13.65 12.42 -7.59
CA THR A 40 14.44 13.09 -6.55
C THR A 40 13.93 12.67 -5.16
N TYR A 41 14.78 12.82 -4.18
CA TYR A 41 14.39 12.71 -2.78
C TYR A 41 14.14 14.12 -2.25
N ALA A 42 12.87 14.44 -2.00
CA ALA A 42 12.47 15.72 -1.44
C ALA A 42 11.26 15.54 -0.51
N LEU A 43 11.35 16.08 0.70
CA LEU A 43 10.25 16.10 1.64
C LEU A 43 9.39 17.35 1.41
N PRO A 44 8.06 17.23 1.47
CA PRO A 44 7.19 18.39 1.52
C PRO A 44 7.45 19.20 2.81
N LYS A 45 7.35 20.52 2.76
CA LYS A 45 7.44 21.35 3.97
C LYS A 45 6.31 21.12 4.94
N LYS A 46 5.11 20.82 4.42
CA LYS A 46 3.91 20.49 5.19
C LYS A 46 3.06 19.50 4.38
N ILE A 47 2.29 18.70 5.10
CA ILE A 47 1.31 17.79 4.53
C ILE A 47 -0.02 18.09 5.21
N PHE A 48 -1.05 18.42 4.44
CA PHE A 48 -2.41 18.61 4.94
C PHE A 48 -3.28 17.48 4.43
N ILE A 49 -3.77 16.65 5.33
CA ILE A 49 -4.64 15.52 5.03
C ILE A 49 -6.05 15.87 5.49
N GLU A 50 -6.95 16.03 4.53
CA GLU A 50 -8.36 16.26 4.77
C GLU A 50 -9.15 15.00 4.41
N THR A 51 -9.74 14.36 5.42
CA THR A 51 -10.42 13.07 5.27
C THR A 51 -11.74 13.17 4.49
N GLU A 52 -12.31 14.35 4.37
CA GLU A 52 -13.44 14.61 3.47
C GLU A 52 -13.12 14.30 2.00
N TYR A 53 -11.90 14.57 1.55
CA TYR A 53 -11.49 14.17 0.20
C TYR A 53 -11.47 12.65 0.04
N VAL A 54 -11.02 11.93 1.06
CA VAL A 54 -11.02 10.46 1.06
C VAL A 54 -12.45 9.91 1.01
N TYR A 55 -13.39 10.55 1.73
CA TYR A 55 -14.80 10.19 1.73
C TYR A 55 -15.44 10.23 0.33
N ASN A 56 -15.04 11.16 -0.53
CA ASN A 56 -15.55 11.29 -1.88
C ASN A 56 -15.24 10.08 -2.79
N PHE A 57 -14.33 9.21 -2.38
CA PHE A 57 -13.96 7.98 -3.08
C PHE A 57 -14.46 6.70 -2.40
N LEU A 58 -15.26 6.80 -1.34
CA LEU A 58 -15.64 5.69 -0.47
C LEU A 58 -16.25 4.48 -1.20
N ASP A 59 -17.07 4.70 -2.22
CA ASP A 59 -17.72 3.67 -3.01
C ASP A 59 -16.92 3.23 -4.23
N THR A 60 -15.69 3.72 -4.36
CA THR A 60 -14.83 3.44 -5.50
C THR A 60 -13.73 2.43 -5.19
N ARG A 61 -13.22 1.80 -6.23
CA ARG A 61 -12.04 0.93 -6.19
C ARG A 61 -10.80 1.67 -5.65
N TYR A 62 -10.68 2.98 -5.88
CA TYR A 62 -9.57 3.81 -5.37
C TYR A 62 -9.52 3.90 -3.86
N PHE A 63 -10.66 3.88 -3.19
CA PHE A 63 -10.72 3.90 -1.73
C PHE A 63 -10.12 2.61 -1.15
N TRP A 64 -10.59 1.46 -1.63
CA TRP A 64 -10.13 0.16 -1.12
C TRP A 64 -8.67 -0.11 -1.44
N ASP A 65 -8.20 0.36 -2.60
CA ASP A 65 -6.80 0.26 -3.02
C ASP A 65 -5.82 0.82 -1.98
N GLY A 66 -6.18 1.92 -1.32
CA GLY A 66 -5.37 2.55 -0.27
C GLY A 66 -5.13 1.68 0.96
N PHE A 67 -6.01 0.72 1.25
CA PHE A 67 -5.85 -0.15 2.41
C PHE A 67 -4.69 -1.14 2.30
N ALA A 68 -4.19 -1.42 1.11
CA ALA A 68 -3.07 -2.35 0.97
C ALA A 68 -1.82 -1.85 1.71
N GLU A 69 -1.50 -0.55 1.58
CA GLU A 69 -0.36 0.07 2.28
C GLU A 69 -0.60 0.15 3.80
N ILE A 70 -1.82 0.43 4.22
CA ILE A 70 -2.22 0.43 5.63
C ILE A 70 -2.05 -0.96 6.23
N ILE A 71 -2.53 -2.01 5.55
CA ILE A 71 -2.39 -3.41 5.96
C ILE A 71 -0.92 -3.82 6.01
N LYS A 72 -0.09 -3.37 5.06
CA LYS A 72 1.34 -3.60 5.07
C LYS A 72 1.99 -3.12 6.37
N HIS A 73 1.68 -1.91 6.81
CA HIS A 73 2.15 -1.36 8.09
C HIS A 73 1.59 -2.10 9.30
N ALA A 74 0.31 -2.49 9.26
CA ALA A 74 -0.35 -3.22 10.34
C ALA A 74 0.28 -4.61 10.57
N ILE A 75 0.49 -5.37 9.49
CA ILE A 75 1.06 -6.73 9.56
C ILE A 75 2.57 -6.69 9.82
N GLY A 76 3.29 -5.74 9.20
CA GLY A 76 4.74 -5.72 9.24
C GLY A 76 5.33 -5.04 10.48
N HIS A 77 4.65 -4.05 11.07
CA HIS A 77 5.27 -3.21 12.09
C HIS A 77 4.32 -2.79 13.23
N SER A 78 3.13 -2.26 12.92
CA SER A 78 2.30 -1.62 13.94
C SER A 78 1.22 -2.52 14.54
N ARG A 79 1.49 -3.11 15.70
CA ARG A 79 0.50 -3.92 16.43
C ARG A 79 -0.75 -3.11 16.81
N LYS A 80 -0.59 -1.83 17.12
CA LYS A 80 -1.71 -0.93 17.44
C LYS A 80 -2.65 -0.79 16.24
N LEU A 81 -2.10 -0.51 15.05
CA LEU A 81 -2.85 -0.41 13.81
C LEU A 81 -3.52 -1.75 13.45
N TYR A 82 -2.80 -2.87 13.59
CA TYR A 82 -3.36 -4.21 13.37
C TYR A 82 -4.59 -4.46 14.24
N ASN A 83 -4.50 -4.21 15.55
CA ASN A 83 -5.61 -4.40 16.48
C ASN A 83 -6.80 -3.48 16.13
N HIS A 84 -6.52 -2.24 15.74
CA HIS A 84 -7.56 -1.31 15.31
C HIS A 84 -8.28 -1.85 14.06
N LEU A 85 -7.55 -2.27 13.03
CA LEU A 85 -8.14 -2.80 11.80
C LEU A 85 -8.94 -4.09 12.04
N VAL A 86 -8.44 -5.00 12.88
CA VAL A 86 -9.13 -6.26 13.20
C VAL A 86 -10.46 -6.00 13.92
N ASN A 87 -10.46 -5.09 14.90
CA ASN A 87 -11.63 -4.80 15.73
C ASN A 87 -12.57 -3.77 15.09
N ASN A 88 -12.17 -3.13 14.00
CA ASN A 88 -12.99 -2.13 13.32
C ASN A 88 -14.26 -2.75 12.74
N ASN A 89 -15.41 -2.28 13.21
CA ASN A 89 -16.73 -2.72 12.80
C ASN A 89 -17.57 -1.58 12.20
N SER A 90 -16.91 -0.52 11.75
CA SER A 90 -17.56 0.66 11.19
C SER A 90 -18.51 0.32 10.04
N THR A 91 -19.54 1.13 9.90
CA THR A 91 -20.62 0.91 8.94
C THR A 91 -20.11 0.84 7.50
N TYR A 92 -19.13 1.67 7.13
CA TYR A 92 -18.58 1.70 5.77
C TYR A 92 -17.84 0.41 5.38
N ILE A 93 -17.30 -0.35 6.36
CA ILE A 93 -16.69 -1.65 6.12
C ILE A 93 -17.77 -2.71 5.87
N LYS A 94 -18.85 -2.68 6.65
CA LYS A 94 -19.94 -3.67 6.57
C LYS A 94 -20.77 -3.53 5.30
N LYS A 95 -21.02 -2.30 4.91
CA LYS A 95 -21.90 -1.95 3.81
C LYS A 95 -21.08 -1.72 2.52
N LYS A 96 -20.41 -2.67 1.98
CA LYS A 96 -19.42 -2.64 0.88
C LYS A 96 -19.74 -1.82 -0.40
N TYR A 97 -20.93 -1.21 -0.55
CA TYR A 97 -21.35 -0.47 -1.75
C TYR A 97 -22.42 0.57 -1.38
N ILE A 98 -22.06 1.59 -0.60
CA ILE A 98 -23.03 2.61 -0.21
C ILE A 98 -22.71 3.92 -0.89
N ASN A 99 -23.65 4.34 -1.70
CA ASN A 99 -23.57 5.64 -2.37
C ASN A 99 -23.67 6.83 -1.41
N LYS A 100 -24.14 6.64 -0.18
CA LYS A 100 -24.15 7.71 0.85
C LYS A 100 -24.28 7.13 2.26
N LEU A 101 -23.38 7.56 3.15
CA LEU A 101 -23.54 7.41 4.59
C LEU A 101 -24.47 8.53 5.10
N ASN A 102 -25.27 8.23 6.12
CA ASN A 102 -25.99 9.31 6.83
C ASN A 102 -25.00 10.17 7.62
N LYS A 103 -25.46 11.29 8.20
CA LYS A 103 -24.60 12.23 8.90
C LYS A 103 -23.75 11.58 10.00
N LYS A 104 -24.35 10.75 10.85
CA LYS A 104 -23.68 10.05 11.95
C LYS A 104 -22.65 9.04 11.42
N GLU A 105 -23.02 8.27 10.42
CA GLU A 105 -22.12 7.31 9.77
C GLU A 105 -20.93 7.99 9.08
N LYS A 106 -21.14 9.18 8.51
CA LYS A 106 -20.07 9.98 7.94
C LYS A 106 -19.12 10.51 9.01
N GLU A 107 -19.63 11.02 10.13
CA GLU A 107 -18.81 11.46 11.26
C GLU A 107 -17.97 10.31 11.82
N GLU A 108 -18.57 9.11 11.98
CA GLU A 108 -17.87 7.88 12.38
C GLU A 108 -16.77 7.53 11.36
N PHE A 109 -17.06 7.58 10.08
CA PHE A 109 -16.09 7.33 9.01
C PHE A 109 -14.90 8.29 9.07
N LEU A 110 -15.16 9.61 9.13
CA LEU A 110 -14.11 10.62 9.14
C LEU A 110 -13.19 10.47 10.35
N LYS A 111 -13.75 10.17 11.52
CA LYS A 111 -12.99 9.89 12.73
C LYS A 111 -12.13 8.65 12.58
N ASP A 112 -12.70 7.55 12.14
CA ASP A 112 -12.00 6.26 12.02
C ASP A 112 -10.87 6.34 10.98
N ILE A 113 -11.11 6.91 9.81
CA ILE A 113 -10.07 7.11 8.78
C ILE A 113 -8.96 8.03 9.29
N SER A 114 -9.28 9.06 10.06
CA SER A 114 -8.26 9.94 10.67
C SER A 114 -7.37 9.16 11.64
N GLU A 115 -7.94 8.31 12.47
CA GLU A 115 -7.20 7.46 13.42
C GLU A 115 -6.32 6.43 12.68
N ILE A 116 -6.85 5.77 11.65
CA ILE A 116 -6.12 4.82 10.81
C ILE A 116 -4.92 5.51 10.14
N LEU A 117 -5.14 6.67 9.52
CA LEU A 117 -4.08 7.43 8.86
C LEU A 117 -3.02 7.89 9.84
N LEU A 118 -3.41 8.39 11.02
CA LEU A 118 -2.46 8.79 12.05
C LEU A 118 -1.57 7.63 12.50
N MET A 119 -2.14 6.46 12.79
CA MET A 119 -1.39 5.26 13.16
C MET A 119 -0.48 4.77 12.02
N THR A 120 -0.93 4.88 10.77
CA THR A 120 -0.13 4.50 9.59
C THR A 120 1.07 5.44 9.41
N ILE A 121 0.85 6.75 9.55
CA ILE A 121 1.91 7.76 9.46
C ILE A 121 2.93 7.57 10.58
N GLN A 122 2.48 7.34 11.81
CA GLN A 122 3.36 7.05 12.94
C GLN A 122 4.23 5.82 12.67
N SER A 123 3.62 4.70 12.27
CA SER A 123 4.33 3.47 11.92
C SER A 123 5.37 3.70 10.83
N LYS A 124 5.01 4.47 9.78
CA LYS A 124 5.94 4.79 8.70
C LYS A 124 7.09 5.67 9.16
N THR A 125 6.82 6.65 10.00
CA THR A 125 7.84 7.57 10.56
C THR A 125 8.80 6.83 11.49
N GLU A 126 8.31 5.91 12.31
CA GLU A 126 9.13 5.05 13.17
C GLU A 126 10.10 4.21 12.34
N LEU A 127 9.62 3.56 11.28
CA LEU A 127 10.46 2.79 10.34
C LEU A 127 11.53 3.66 9.66
N PHE A 128 11.24 4.95 9.36
CA PHE A 128 12.23 5.87 8.79
C PHE A 128 13.32 6.28 9.78
N ASN A 129 12.96 6.42 11.05
CA ASN A 129 13.86 6.87 12.11
C ASN A 129 14.71 5.73 12.69
N GLU A 130 14.32 4.48 12.47
CA GLU A 130 15.11 3.35 12.92
C GLU A 130 16.40 3.26 12.11
N LYS A 131 17.51 3.48 12.80
CA LYS A 131 18.87 3.32 12.23
C LYS A 131 19.19 1.86 11.87
N ASN A 132 18.32 0.91 12.21
CA ASN A 132 18.46 -0.50 11.91
C ASN A 132 18.02 -0.79 10.47
N ASN A 133 18.99 -1.11 9.62
CA ASN A 133 18.76 -1.58 8.25
C ASN A 133 17.89 -2.86 8.18
N GLU A 134 17.70 -3.57 9.29
CA GLU A 134 16.94 -4.82 9.36
C GLU A 134 15.44 -4.67 9.06
N LEU A 135 14.84 -3.52 9.38
CA LEU A 135 13.42 -3.26 9.12
C LEU A 135 13.12 -2.65 7.74
N GLN A 136 14.15 -2.23 7.02
CA GLN A 136 13.99 -1.71 5.66
C GLN A 136 13.25 -2.66 4.70
N PRO A 137 13.41 -4.00 4.77
CA PRO A 137 12.61 -4.91 3.94
C PRO A 137 11.11 -4.74 4.09
N LEU A 138 10.59 -4.32 5.25
CA LEU A 138 9.16 -4.11 5.49
C LEU A 138 8.55 -3.01 4.60
N TYR A 139 9.33 -1.99 4.21
CA TYR A 139 8.88 -1.00 3.23
C TYR A 139 8.50 -1.62 1.89
N HIS A 140 9.17 -2.69 1.55
CA HIS A 140 9.05 -3.37 0.27
C HIS A 140 8.24 -4.66 0.35
N PHE A 141 7.63 -4.95 1.49
CA PHE A 141 6.80 -6.15 1.66
C PHE A 141 5.71 -6.19 0.57
N GLY A 142 5.69 -7.25 -0.21
CA GLY A 142 4.79 -7.43 -1.35
C GLY A 142 5.17 -6.69 -2.64
N HIS A 143 6.07 -5.72 -2.60
CA HIS A 143 6.33 -4.81 -3.74
C HIS A 143 7.03 -5.45 -4.93
N THR A 144 7.92 -6.42 -4.75
CA THR A 144 8.59 -7.11 -5.88
C THR A 144 7.56 -7.77 -6.78
N ILE A 145 6.66 -8.53 -6.20
CA ILE A 145 5.57 -9.19 -6.93
C ILE A 145 4.53 -8.17 -7.38
N GLY A 146 4.14 -7.24 -6.51
CA GLY A 146 3.15 -6.22 -6.80
C GLY A 146 3.51 -5.37 -8.02
N HIS A 147 4.71 -4.78 -8.07
CA HIS A 147 5.18 -4.01 -9.24
C HIS A 147 5.22 -4.83 -10.52
N ALA A 148 5.61 -6.12 -10.43
CA ALA A 148 5.58 -7.00 -11.58
C ALA A 148 4.16 -7.28 -12.07
N LEU A 149 3.16 -7.37 -11.17
CA LEU A 149 1.74 -7.51 -11.50
C LEU A 149 1.16 -6.24 -12.14
N GLU A 150 1.52 -5.05 -11.65
CA GLU A 150 1.15 -3.78 -12.29
C GLU A 150 1.60 -3.75 -13.77
N ILE A 151 2.86 -4.08 -14.03
CA ILE A 151 3.42 -4.13 -15.38
C ILE A 151 2.75 -5.24 -16.22
N ALA A 152 2.59 -6.43 -15.65
CA ALA A 152 1.99 -7.59 -16.33
C ALA A 152 0.54 -7.37 -16.71
N SER A 153 -0.18 -6.54 -15.96
CA SER A 153 -1.57 -6.16 -16.25
C SER A 153 -1.69 -4.91 -17.11
N LYS A 154 -0.58 -4.30 -17.53
CA LYS A 154 -0.54 -2.98 -18.19
C LYS A 154 -1.27 -1.93 -17.35
N HIS A 155 -1.02 -1.91 -16.03
CA HIS A 155 -1.63 -1.02 -15.03
C HIS A 155 -3.17 -1.13 -14.89
N LYS A 156 -3.80 -2.22 -15.37
CA LYS A 156 -5.22 -2.51 -15.14
C LYS A 156 -5.47 -3.02 -13.71
N CYS A 157 -4.49 -3.67 -13.10
CA CYS A 157 -4.45 -3.96 -11.66
C CYS A 157 -3.88 -2.72 -10.97
N PHE A 158 -4.63 -2.16 -10.01
CA PHE A 158 -4.20 -0.98 -9.27
C PHE A 158 -3.05 -1.32 -8.33
N HIS A 159 -2.35 -0.29 -7.85
CA HIS A 159 -1.16 -0.47 -7.03
C HIS A 159 -1.44 -1.30 -5.77
N GLY A 160 -2.42 -0.89 -4.96
CA GLY A 160 -2.76 -1.60 -3.73
C GLY A 160 -3.30 -3.00 -3.97
N GLU A 161 -4.07 -3.21 -5.06
CA GLU A 161 -4.50 -4.55 -5.46
C GLU A 161 -3.32 -5.46 -5.80
N ALA A 162 -2.33 -4.93 -6.50
CA ALA A 162 -1.11 -5.65 -6.84
C ALA A 162 -0.26 -5.93 -5.59
N ILE A 163 -0.16 -4.96 -4.68
CA ILE A 163 0.57 -5.11 -3.41
C ILE A 163 -0.10 -6.13 -2.50
N SER A 164 -1.45 -6.16 -2.40
CA SER A 164 -2.15 -7.16 -1.59
C SER A 164 -1.85 -8.59 -2.04
N ILE A 165 -1.86 -8.85 -3.34
CA ILE A 165 -1.48 -10.14 -3.92
C ILE A 165 0.01 -10.42 -3.66
N GLY A 166 0.86 -9.41 -3.83
CA GLY A 166 2.30 -9.52 -3.58
C GLY A 166 2.64 -9.87 -2.15
N MET A 167 1.92 -9.29 -1.17
CA MET A 167 2.07 -9.62 0.25
C MET A 167 1.70 -11.08 0.54
N LEU A 168 0.62 -11.59 -0.06
CA LEU A 168 0.25 -13.01 0.08
C LEU A 168 1.35 -13.92 -0.45
N VAL A 169 1.85 -13.68 -1.66
CA VAL A 169 2.91 -14.50 -2.27
C VAL A 169 4.18 -14.46 -1.43
N ALA A 170 4.62 -13.27 -0.98
CA ALA A 170 5.80 -13.13 -0.14
C ALA A 170 5.65 -13.87 1.20
N THR A 171 4.45 -13.81 1.81
CA THR A 171 4.14 -14.52 3.06
C THR A 171 4.18 -16.04 2.86
N GLU A 172 3.57 -16.56 1.81
CA GLU A 172 3.57 -18.00 1.50
C GLU A 172 4.99 -18.51 1.23
N LEU A 173 5.80 -17.76 0.47
CA LEU A 173 7.20 -18.09 0.24
C LEU A 173 8.02 -18.12 1.53
N SER A 174 7.79 -17.15 2.42
CA SER A 174 8.49 -17.12 3.72
C SER A 174 8.07 -18.27 4.64
N ILE A 175 6.79 -18.66 4.61
CA ILE A 175 6.30 -19.85 5.35
C ILE A 175 6.90 -21.13 4.77
N SER A 176 6.96 -21.28 3.44
CA SER A 176 7.53 -22.47 2.79
C SER A 176 9.02 -22.64 3.10
N ARG A 177 9.71 -21.56 3.44
CA ARG A 177 11.12 -21.54 3.87
C ARG A 177 11.29 -21.60 5.40
N ASN A 178 10.23 -21.89 6.15
CA ASN A 178 10.21 -21.93 7.63
C ASN A 178 10.64 -20.60 8.31
N ARG A 179 10.45 -19.45 7.64
CA ARG A 179 10.81 -18.12 8.16
C ARG A 179 9.66 -17.42 8.88
N LEU A 180 8.42 -17.81 8.59
CA LEU A 180 7.22 -17.22 9.19
C LEU A 180 6.23 -18.27 9.66
N ASN A 181 5.46 -17.92 10.71
CA ASN A 181 4.37 -18.74 11.19
C ASN A 181 3.14 -18.62 10.27
N LYS A 182 2.46 -19.75 10.02
CA LYS A 182 1.21 -19.80 9.23
C LYS A 182 0.09 -18.88 9.74
N ARG A 183 0.13 -18.47 11.01
CA ARG A 183 -0.84 -17.53 11.59
C ARG A 183 -0.82 -16.18 10.86
N ILE A 184 0.35 -15.70 10.47
CA ILE A 184 0.47 -14.41 9.76
C ILE A 184 -0.30 -14.42 8.43
N LEU A 185 -0.28 -15.55 7.71
CA LEU A 185 -1.07 -15.68 6.47
C LEU A 185 -2.57 -15.61 6.75
N LYS A 186 -3.06 -16.19 7.83
CA LYS A 186 -4.47 -16.11 8.22
C LYS A 186 -4.87 -14.67 8.57
N ASP A 187 -4.03 -13.98 9.33
CA ASP A 187 -4.26 -12.58 9.71
C ASP A 187 -4.26 -11.66 8.48
N LEU A 188 -3.32 -11.87 7.57
CA LEU A 188 -3.23 -11.11 6.31
C LEU A 188 -4.45 -11.36 5.41
N LEU A 189 -4.84 -12.63 5.22
CA LEU A 189 -6.02 -13.00 4.44
C LEU A 189 -7.29 -12.36 5.02
N PHE A 190 -7.45 -12.40 6.34
CA PHE A 190 -8.58 -11.77 7.01
C PHE A 190 -8.67 -10.28 6.72
N LEU A 191 -7.56 -9.54 6.83
CA LEU A 191 -7.55 -8.10 6.55
C LEU A 191 -7.79 -7.79 5.07
N ILE A 192 -7.17 -8.54 4.16
CA ILE A 192 -7.37 -8.38 2.71
C ILE A 192 -8.87 -8.56 2.34
N GLU A 193 -9.53 -9.58 2.89
CA GLU A 193 -10.96 -9.80 2.67
C GLU A 193 -11.82 -8.69 3.30
N LYS A 194 -11.50 -8.32 4.54
CA LYS A 194 -12.24 -7.30 5.29
C LYS A 194 -12.25 -5.96 4.54
N PHE A 195 -11.12 -5.57 3.96
CA PHE A 195 -10.95 -4.32 3.24
C PHE A 195 -11.09 -4.45 1.71
N ASN A 196 -11.80 -5.48 1.26
CA ASN A 196 -12.22 -5.65 -0.14
C ASN A 196 -11.08 -5.64 -1.17
N LEU A 197 -9.89 -6.11 -0.78
CA LEU A 197 -8.74 -6.25 -1.66
C LEU A 197 -8.70 -7.62 -2.33
N PRO A 198 -8.17 -7.74 -3.56
CA PRO A 198 -8.08 -9.01 -4.26
C PRO A 198 -6.97 -9.90 -3.70
N LYS A 199 -7.22 -11.22 -3.74
CA LYS A 199 -6.24 -12.26 -3.38
C LYS A 199 -5.54 -12.85 -4.61
N VAL A 200 -6.09 -12.64 -5.81
CA VAL A 200 -5.59 -13.18 -7.07
C VAL A 200 -5.79 -12.16 -8.18
N ILE A 201 -4.89 -12.19 -9.16
CA ILE A 201 -5.05 -11.40 -10.39
C ILE A 201 -5.95 -12.12 -11.39
N SER A 202 -6.79 -11.38 -12.09
CA SER A 202 -7.59 -11.96 -13.19
C SER A 202 -6.70 -12.43 -14.33
N LYS A 203 -6.92 -13.68 -14.78
CA LYS A 203 -6.22 -14.26 -15.95
C LYS A 203 -6.40 -13.42 -17.22
N LYS A 204 -7.52 -12.69 -17.35
CA LYS A 204 -7.83 -11.86 -18.53
C LYS A 204 -6.88 -10.67 -18.70
N ILE A 205 -6.28 -10.18 -17.63
CA ILE A 205 -5.38 -9.01 -17.64
C ILE A 205 -3.92 -9.39 -17.41
N PHE A 206 -3.61 -10.63 -17.05
CA PHE A 206 -2.27 -11.10 -16.68
C PHE A 206 -1.47 -11.55 -17.91
N ASN A 207 -0.29 -10.95 -18.10
CA ASN A 207 0.68 -11.35 -19.11
C ASN A 207 1.93 -11.95 -18.48
N GLN A 208 2.11 -13.26 -18.60
CA GLN A 208 3.21 -14.00 -17.98
C GLN A 208 4.60 -13.56 -18.49
N LYS A 209 4.74 -13.20 -19.78
CA LYS A 209 6.03 -12.75 -20.33
C LYS A 209 6.46 -11.42 -19.72
N LEU A 210 5.52 -10.48 -19.63
CA LEU A 210 5.77 -9.18 -18.98
C LEU A 210 6.08 -9.35 -17.49
N PHE A 211 5.35 -10.23 -16.78
CA PHE A 211 5.61 -10.54 -15.37
C PHE A 211 7.04 -11.03 -15.15
N LYS A 212 7.46 -12.06 -15.89
CA LYS A 212 8.82 -12.62 -15.79
C LYS A 212 9.90 -11.57 -16.10
N SER A 213 9.67 -10.74 -17.12
CA SER A 213 10.59 -9.65 -17.47
C SER A 213 10.68 -8.60 -16.36
N ALA A 214 9.54 -8.23 -15.75
CA ALA A 214 9.50 -7.24 -14.67
C ALA A 214 10.22 -7.72 -13.40
N ILE A 215 10.03 -8.99 -13.00
CA ILE A 215 10.75 -9.60 -11.87
C ILE A 215 12.27 -9.51 -12.08
N LYS A 216 12.76 -9.88 -13.27
CA LYS A 216 14.20 -9.85 -13.59
C LYS A 216 14.80 -8.42 -13.57
N LYS A 217 13.98 -7.40 -13.82
CA LYS A 217 14.39 -5.98 -13.81
C LYS A 217 14.21 -5.32 -12.44
N ASP A 218 13.67 -6.02 -11.46
CA ASP A 218 13.53 -5.45 -10.11
C ASP A 218 14.93 -5.22 -9.51
N LYS A 219 15.12 -4.04 -8.90
CA LYS A 219 16.41 -3.66 -8.29
C LYS A 219 16.86 -4.55 -7.13
N ARG A 220 15.97 -5.44 -6.66
CA ARG A 220 16.23 -6.45 -5.63
C ARG A 220 16.60 -7.82 -6.23
N TYR A 221 16.81 -7.86 -7.53
CA TYR A 221 17.28 -9.06 -8.22
C TYR A 221 18.80 -9.01 -8.32
N PHE A 222 19.50 -9.84 -7.55
CA PHE A 222 20.95 -9.96 -7.53
C PHE A 222 21.35 -11.40 -7.84
N ASP A 223 22.46 -11.59 -8.56
CA ASP A 223 23.09 -12.90 -8.83
C ASP A 223 22.08 -13.96 -9.34
N GLY A 224 21.14 -13.56 -10.19
CA GLY A 224 20.14 -14.46 -10.73
C GLY A 224 18.98 -14.81 -9.78
N ASN A 225 18.94 -14.26 -8.56
CA ASN A 225 17.93 -14.52 -7.54
C ASN A 225 17.24 -13.24 -7.07
N ASN A 226 15.97 -13.36 -6.68
CA ASN A 226 15.27 -12.31 -5.96
C ASN A 226 15.48 -12.51 -4.45
N HIS A 227 15.88 -11.45 -3.78
CA HIS A 227 15.94 -11.38 -2.33
C HIS A 227 14.66 -10.71 -1.82
N PHE A 228 13.81 -11.51 -1.16
CA PHE A 228 12.51 -11.09 -0.59
C PHE A 228 12.63 -10.92 0.92
#